data_df1b051033a4f5807cfc295b409df491
#
_entry.id   df1b051033a4f5807cfc295b409df491
#
_cell.length_a   1.000
_cell.length_b   1.000
_cell.length_c   1.000
_cell.angle_alpha   90.00
_cell.angle_beta   90.00
_cell.angle_gamma   90.00
#
_symmetry.space_group_name_H-M   'P 1'
#
loop_
_entity.id
_entity.type
_entity.pdbx_description
1 polymer ?
#
loop_
_entity_poly.entity_id
_entity_poly.type
_entity_poly.pdbx_seq_one_letter_code
_entity_poly.pdbx_strand_id
1 'polypeptide(L)'
;MKMMKGNTNGHNLKIYLYFFSLILLSRISIAQKVNEFPKRTDPLHVKVEMFDKLMQGNHWNEGAIMQYVIFPPAGIDQPIIGPQADCLDPTSEMLAAYSHKYAITKDPKDREVANQIFEAVLKLEKVTGVPGLVARSFNQTDKPLWHEDVFWYHEWHESSSMPGYRWLGDLSADKFTSIFYGVGTYWELCADDYHKQQAAALLDRFIGRVIDDNFKLTDLDGKMTLWGNFCPDLPHQPLNSLEMLAALKVTHHITGKERYNAAYHMLIDRYHYDDHAINAKILFPPEWRNVGDDYHAARSLYMLMRLEKDNSLLIKYKMSLNRHWYDWKDMDLSWESSIWFIMVYQVLTGEDVFTPERQQVVKDMWGFDRESKEFKIPKGDGTYKTVESEYERTAAAMIRNYWFGRNYNIIDSKW
;
A
#
# COMPACT_ATOMS: atom_id res chain seq x y z
N MET A 1 55.86 37.65 38.35
CA MET A 1 56.24 36.37 37.75
C MET A 1 55.18 35.98 36.75
N LYS A 2 55.59 35.63 35.53
CA LYS A 2 54.89 35.68 34.24
C LYS A 2 53.56 34.93 34.15
N MET A 3 52.55 35.61 33.61
CA MET A 3 51.34 35.05 33.04
C MET A 3 51.65 34.21 31.78
N MET A 4 51.02 33.08 31.63
CA MET A 4 50.81 32.42 30.35
C MET A 4 49.30 32.37 30.01
N LYS A 5 48.92 33.10 29.00
CA LYS A 5 47.63 33.02 28.33
C LYS A 5 47.66 31.85 27.35
N GLY A 6 46.88 30.87 27.53
CA GLY A 6 46.56 29.80 26.55
C GLY A 6 45.32 30.15 25.75
N ASN A 7 45.48 30.33 24.46
CA ASN A 7 44.41 30.64 23.50
C ASN A 7 44.02 29.35 22.78
N THR A 8 42.90 28.75 23.14
CA THR A 8 42.35 27.57 22.41
C THR A 8 40.80 27.59 22.42
N ASN A 9 40.18 28.40 21.56
CA ASN A 9 38.72 28.30 21.35
C ASN A 9 38.27 28.77 19.96
N GLY A 10 39.14 28.81 18.96
CA GLY A 10 38.77 29.29 17.60
C GLY A 10 38.49 28.20 16.56
N HIS A 11 38.93 26.95 16.77
CA HIS A 11 38.84 25.93 15.72
C HIS A 11 37.59 25.05 15.80
N ASN A 12 37.02 24.86 16.98
CA ASN A 12 35.83 23.97 17.13
C ASN A 12 34.54 24.64 16.67
N LEU A 13 34.41 25.96 16.72
CA LEU A 13 33.21 26.69 16.29
C LEU A 13 33.03 26.70 14.76
N LYS A 14 34.10 26.67 14.00
CA LYS A 14 34.03 26.64 12.52
C LYS A 14 33.61 25.27 11.99
N ILE A 15 33.98 24.18 12.66
CA ILE A 15 33.61 22.80 12.25
C ILE A 15 32.13 22.56 12.50
N TYR A 16 31.56 23.06 13.59
CA TYR A 16 30.10 22.95 13.88
C TYR A 16 29.25 23.77 12.90
N LEU A 17 29.71 24.94 12.47
CA LEU A 17 29.01 25.76 11.48
C LEU A 17 29.05 25.13 10.06
N TYR A 18 30.08 24.41 9.70
CA TYR A 18 30.18 23.69 8.40
C TYR A 18 29.27 22.43 8.41
N PHE A 19 29.17 21.71 9.52
CA PHE A 19 28.26 20.55 9.63
C PHE A 19 26.79 20.98 9.65
N PHE A 20 26.46 22.09 10.30
CA PHE A 20 25.08 22.63 10.30
C PHE A 20 24.67 23.20 8.94
N SER A 21 25.58 23.81 8.19
CA SER A 21 25.27 24.30 6.84
C SER A 21 25.16 23.17 5.81
N LEU A 22 25.87 22.05 5.97
CA LEU A 22 25.72 20.85 5.12
C LEU A 22 24.43 20.08 5.42
N ILE A 23 23.94 20.10 6.65
CA ILE A 23 22.65 19.49 7.03
C ILE A 23 21.46 20.37 6.60
N LEU A 24 21.60 21.71 6.56
CA LEU A 24 20.55 22.59 6.03
C LEU A 24 20.48 22.62 4.49
N LEU A 25 21.58 22.35 3.79
CA LEU A 25 21.59 22.31 2.31
C LEU A 25 21.04 21.00 1.73
N SER A 26 20.87 19.95 2.55
CA SER A 26 20.30 18.67 2.10
C SER A 26 18.77 18.59 2.19
N ARG A 27 18.07 19.67 2.59
CA ARG A 27 16.60 19.66 2.79
C ARG A 27 15.80 20.64 1.93
N ILE A 28 16.42 21.25 0.91
CA ILE A 28 15.66 22.00 -0.09
C ILE A 28 15.92 21.32 -1.44
N SER A 29 15.50 20.07 -1.58
CA SER A 29 15.05 19.57 -2.86
C SER A 29 13.59 20.02 -2.97
N ILE A 30 13.35 21.19 -3.53
CA ILE A 30 12.05 21.49 -4.14
C ILE A 30 11.89 20.38 -5.16
N ALA A 31 10.97 19.45 -4.89
CA ALA A 31 10.68 18.37 -5.80
C ALA A 31 10.29 19.02 -7.14
N GLN A 32 11.22 19.00 -8.07
CA GLN A 32 11.00 19.54 -9.40
C GLN A 32 9.94 18.64 -10.04
N LYS A 33 8.79 19.22 -10.41
CA LYS A 33 7.69 18.48 -11.06
C LYS A 33 8.28 17.63 -12.19
N VAL A 34 8.11 16.32 -12.10
CA VAL A 34 8.49 15.41 -13.17
C VAL A 34 7.39 15.47 -14.22
N ASN A 35 7.74 15.90 -15.43
CA ASN A 35 6.79 16.09 -16.55
C ASN A 35 7.06 15.14 -17.71
N GLU A 36 8.13 14.36 -17.64
CA GLU A 36 8.49 13.47 -18.73
C GLU A 36 7.76 12.14 -18.61
N PHE A 37 6.94 11.84 -19.61
CA PHE A 37 6.21 10.59 -19.73
C PHE A 37 6.95 9.63 -20.69
N PRO A 38 6.84 8.30 -20.47
CA PRO A 38 7.27 7.32 -21.46
C PRO A 38 6.39 7.39 -22.70
N LYS A 39 6.88 6.87 -23.80
CA LYS A 39 6.06 6.59 -24.98
C LYS A 39 5.42 5.22 -24.84
N ARG A 40 4.21 5.04 -25.36
CA ARG A 40 3.55 3.72 -25.34
C ARG A 40 4.36 2.65 -26.07
N THR A 41 5.20 3.04 -27.05
CA THR A 41 6.10 2.16 -27.81
C THR A 41 7.41 1.84 -27.10
N ASP A 42 7.71 2.47 -25.98
CA ASP A 42 8.93 2.18 -25.24
C ASP A 42 8.90 0.76 -24.67
N PRO A 43 10.07 0.12 -24.49
CA PRO A 43 10.14 -1.16 -23.78
C PRO A 43 9.54 -1.06 -22.39
N LEU A 44 8.94 -2.15 -21.89
CA LEU A 44 8.23 -2.17 -20.61
C LEU A 44 9.11 -1.69 -19.45
N HIS A 45 10.37 -2.13 -19.39
CA HIS A 45 11.29 -1.69 -18.32
C HIS A 45 11.54 -0.18 -18.34
N VAL A 46 11.59 0.45 -19.53
CA VAL A 46 11.72 1.91 -19.65
C VAL A 46 10.48 2.62 -19.17
N LYS A 47 9.29 2.12 -19.56
CA LYS A 47 8.00 2.65 -19.07
C LYS A 47 7.92 2.61 -17.55
N VAL A 48 8.26 1.46 -16.96
CA VAL A 48 8.24 1.27 -15.50
C VAL A 48 9.20 2.21 -14.78
N GLU A 49 10.42 2.38 -15.30
CA GLU A 49 11.40 3.31 -14.72
C GLU A 49 10.91 4.77 -14.75
N MET A 50 10.27 5.18 -15.84
CA MET A 50 9.75 6.54 -15.96
C MET A 50 8.52 6.76 -15.07
N PHE A 51 7.59 5.80 -14.98
CA PHE A 51 6.49 5.86 -14.03
C PHE A 51 6.97 5.83 -12.56
N ASP A 52 8.01 5.07 -12.25
CA ASP A 52 8.61 5.08 -10.91
C ASP A 52 9.17 6.46 -10.55
N LYS A 53 9.83 7.16 -11.49
CA LYS A 53 10.26 8.56 -11.31
C LYS A 53 9.08 9.50 -11.09
N LEU A 54 7.97 9.31 -11.81
CA LEU A 54 6.75 10.09 -11.59
C LEU A 54 6.16 9.84 -10.19
N MET A 55 6.13 8.59 -9.72
CA MET A 55 5.67 8.28 -8.35
C MET A 55 6.55 8.95 -7.30
N GLN A 56 7.86 8.85 -7.41
CA GLN A 56 8.78 9.46 -6.46
C GLN A 56 8.82 11.00 -6.54
N GLY A 57 8.60 11.57 -7.72
CA GLY A 57 8.65 13.02 -7.92
C GLY A 57 7.32 13.73 -7.63
N ASN A 58 6.19 13.15 -8.04
CA ASN A 58 4.88 13.80 -7.98
C ASN A 58 3.98 13.26 -6.88
N HIS A 59 3.98 11.94 -6.65
CA HIS A 59 3.07 11.26 -5.72
C HIS A 59 3.63 11.04 -4.31
N TRP A 60 4.89 11.40 -4.09
CA TRP A 60 5.58 11.15 -2.84
C TRP A 60 5.22 12.16 -1.75
N ASN A 61 4.62 11.68 -0.66
CA ASN A 61 4.36 12.48 0.54
C ASN A 61 5.02 11.81 1.75
N GLU A 62 6.25 12.18 2.04
CA GLU A 62 7.01 11.65 3.18
C GLU A 62 7.08 10.11 3.22
N GLY A 63 7.27 9.48 2.07
CA GLY A 63 7.29 8.03 1.90
C GLY A 63 5.93 7.42 1.53
N ALA A 64 4.82 8.05 1.83
CA ALA A 64 3.51 7.61 1.37
C ALA A 64 3.29 7.98 -0.10
N ILE A 65 2.61 7.10 -0.82
CA ILE A 65 2.25 7.31 -2.23
C ILE A 65 0.81 7.79 -2.30
N MET A 66 0.63 8.97 -2.86
CA MET A 66 -0.69 9.55 -3.05
C MET A 66 -1.37 8.95 -4.28
N GLN A 67 -2.65 8.61 -4.16
CA GLN A 67 -3.42 8.00 -5.24
C GLN A 67 -3.58 8.94 -6.44
N TYR A 68 -3.79 10.23 -6.17
CA TYR A 68 -3.91 11.28 -7.16
C TYR A 68 -2.99 12.44 -6.86
N VAL A 69 -2.48 13.07 -7.90
CA VAL A 69 -1.82 14.38 -7.83
C VAL A 69 -2.56 15.31 -8.77
N ILE A 70 -2.94 16.46 -8.27
CA ILE A 70 -3.64 17.49 -9.03
C ILE A 70 -2.69 18.64 -9.24
N PHE A 71 -2.53 19.06 -10.49
CA PHE A 71 -1.66 20.16 -10.87
C PHE A 71 -2.49 21.43 -10.93
N PRO A 72 -2.23 22.44 -10.08
CA PRO A 72 -3.01 23.64 -10.05
C PRO A 72 -2.93 24.39 -11.40
N PRO A 73 -4.00 25.11 -11.80
CA PRO A 73 -3.94 26.00 -12.94
C PRO A 73 -2.88 27.08 -12.76
N ALA A 74 -2.40 27.66 -13.85
CA ALA A 74 -1.34 28.67 -13.85
C ALA A 74 -1.59 29.77 -12.80
N GLY A 75 -0.59 30.02 -11.94
CA GLY A 75 -0.65 31.01 -10.86
C GLY A 75 -0.80 30.44 -9.43
N ILE A 76 -0.82 29.11 -9.27
CA ILE A 76 -0.72 28.46 -7.96
C ILE A 76 0.61 27.67 -7.93
N ASP A 77 1.51 28.03 -7.03
CA ASP A 77 2.92 27.66 -7.10
C ASP A 77 3.28 26.19 -6.74
N GLN A 78 2.32 25.33 -6.38
CA GLN A 78 2.63 23.96 -5.98
C GLN A 78 1.60 22.93 -6.47
N PRO A 79 2.05 21.71 -6.85
CA PRO A 79 1.13 20.61 -7.08
C PRO A 79 0.36 20.33 -5.78
N ILE A 80 -0.94 20.25 -5.88
CA ILE A 80 -1.80 19.92 -4.73
C ILE A 80 -1.94 18.40 -4.73
N ILE A 81 -1.32 17.79 -3.74
CA ILE A 81 -1.55 16.38 -3.44
C ILE A 81 -2.93 16.34 -2.77
N GLY A 82 -3.91 15.81 -3.46
CA GLY A 82 -5.27 15.73 -2.94
C GLY A 82 -5.39 14.81 -1.73
N PRO A 83 -6.35 15.04 -0.83
CA PRO A 83 -6.69 14.10 0.23
C PRO A 83 -7.20 12.83 -0.43
N GLN A 84 -6.69 11.72 0.02
CA GLN A 84 -6.88 10.48 -0.69
C GLN A 84 -7.45 9.48 0.29
N ALA A 85 -8.61 9.00 0.00
CA ALA A 85 -9.20 7.92 0.76
C ALA A 85 -8.32 6.66 0.77
N ASP A 86 -7.42 6.54 -0.21
CA ASP A 86 -6.74 5.28 -0.52
C ASP A 86 -5.21 5.37 -0.57
N CYS A 87 -4.60 6.36 0.07
CA CYS A 87 -3.13 6.50 0.14
C CYS A 87 -2.42 5.21 0.63
N LEU A 88 -3.02 4.48 1.57
CA LEU A 88 -2.45 3.24 2.11
C LEU A 88 -2.29 2.14 1.04
N ASP A 89 -3.25 1.99 0.11
CA ASP A 89 -3.16 0.99 -0.96
C ASP A 89 -1.95 1.21 -1.87
N PRO A 90 -1.81 2.36 -2.56
CA PRO A 90 -0.65 2.58 -3.43
C PRO A 90 0.68 2.58 -2.66
N THR A 91 0.69 2.99 -1.39
CA THR A 91 1.87 2.90 -0.53
C THR A 91 2.27 1.44 -0.30
N SER A 92 1.32 0.57 0.03
CA SER A 92 1.57 -0.85 0.23
C SER A 92 1.98 -1.57 -1.06
N GLU A 93 1.42 -1.18 -2.19
CA GLU A 93 1.81 -1.70 -3.51
C GLU A 93 3.24 -1.32 -3.89
N MET A 94 3.63 -0.07 -3.66
CA MET A 94 5.00 0.37 -3.90
C MET A 94 5.98 -0.27 -2.91
N LEU A 95 5.57 -0.52 -1.66
CA LEU A 95 6.37 -1.26 -0.70
C LEU A 95 6.65 -2.68 -1.20
N ALA A 96 5.62 -3.38 -1.67
CA ALA A 96 5.76 -4.71 -2.27
C ALA A 96 6.60 -4.66 -3.56
N ALA A 97 6.40 -3.66 -4.43
CA ALA A 97 7.16 -3.48 -5.66
C ALA A 97 8.67 -3.34 -5.39
N TYR A 98 9.04 -2.43 -4.48
CA TYR A 98 10.45 -2.24 -4.11
C TYR A 98 11.04 -3.44 -3.37
N SER A 99 10.23 -4.19 -2.64
CA SER A 99 10.67 -5.44 -2.00
C SER A 99 11.00 -6.51 -3.04
N HIS A 100 10.15 -6.69 -4.06
CA HIS A 100 10.45 -7.58 -5.18
C HIS A 100 11.64 -7.08 -6.02
N LYS A 101 11.73 -5.76 -6.25
CA LYS A 101 12.86 -5.14 -6.94
C LYS A 101 14.16 -5.45 -6.24
N TYR A 102 14.25 -5.18 -4.94
CA TYR A 102 15.43 -5.48 -4.13
C TYR A 102 15.76 -6.98 -4.10
N ALA A 103 14.76 -7.85 -4.07
CA ALA A 103 14.99 -9.30 -4.10
C ALA A 103 15.80 -9.74 -5.34
N ILE A 104 15.65 -9.02 -6.45
CA ILE A 104 16.34 -9.28 -7.73
C ILE A 104 17.65 -8.51 -7.84
N THR A 105 17.60 -7.20 -7.61
CA THR A 105 18.73 -6.29 -7.88
C THR A 105 19.80 -6.35 -6.81
N LYS A 106 19.40 -6.59 -5.55
CA LYS A 106 20.24 -6.43 -4.36
C LYS A 106 20.86 -5.04 -4.22
N ASP A 107 20.33 -4.05 -4.96
CA ASP A 107 20.81 -2.67 -4.85
C ASP A 107 20.40 -2.05 -3.51
N PRO A 108 21.34 -1.57 -2.69
CA PRO A 108 21.02 -0.91 -1.42
C PRO A 108 20.09 0.30 -1.57
N LYS A 109 20.09 0.98 -2.73
CA LYS A 109 19.18 2.11 -2.99
C LYS A 109 17.73 1.66 -3.08
N ASP A 110 17.46 0.49 -3.68
CA ASP A 110 16.10 -0.05 -3.75
C ASP A 110 15.58 -0.41 -2.35
N ARG A 111 16.45 -0.94 -1.48
CA ARG A 111 16.10 -1.17 -0.06
C ARG A 111 15.83 0.14 0.67
N GLU A 112 16.66 1.15 0.44
CA GLU A 112 16.47 2.46 1.09
C GLU A 112 15.12 3.08 0.75
N VAL A 113 14.70 3.03 -0.51
CA VAL A 113 13.36 3.47 -0.92
C VAL A 113 12.27 2.63 -0.25
N ALA A 114 12.42 1.29 -0.21
CA ALA A 114 11.48 0.42 0.49
C ALA A 114 11.37 0.78 1.99
N ASN A 115 12.51 1.06 2.65
CA ASN A 115 12.53 1.49 4.05
C ASN A 115 11.77 2.81 4.25
N GLN A 116 11.97 3.80 3.38
CA GLN A 116 11.26 5.09 3.46
C GLN A 116 9.74 4.91 3.27
N ILE A 117 9.32 4.03 2.35
CA ILE A 117 7.90 3.70 2.17
C ILE A 117 7.37 2.98 3.43
N PHE A 118 8.12 2.06 4.00
CA PHE A 118 7.72 1.36 5.21
C PHE A 118 7.60 2.31 6.42
N GLU A 119 8.50 3.28 6.55
CA GLU A 119 8.39 4.33 7.58
C GLU A 119 7.09 5.15 7.43
N ALA A 120 6.62 5.37 6.19
CA ALA A 120 5.32 6.00 5.97
C ALA A 120 4.14 5.09 6.40
N VAL A 121 4.25 3.77 6.22
CA VAL A 121 3.25 2.83 6.77
C VAL A 121 3.23 2.89 8.31
N LEU A 122 4.38 2.94 8.96
CA LEU A 122 4.47 3.15 10.42
C LEU A 122 3.86 4.51 10.83
N LYS A 123 4.03 5.53 10.00
CA LYS A 123 3.48 6.86 10.24
C LYS A 123 1.95 6.87 10.16
N LEU A 124 1.33 6.04 9.30
CA LEU A 124 -0.12 5.87 9.23
C LEU A 124 -0.72 5.32 10.54
N GLU A 125 0.02 4.52 11.31
CA GLU A 125 -0.38 4.17 12.67
C GLU A 125 -0.09 5.33 13.64
N LYS A 126 1.14 5.84 13.61
CA LYS A 126 1.61 6.85 14.56
C LYS A 126 0.74 8.11 14.56
N VAL A 127 0.28 8.56 13.40
CA VAL A 127 -0.50 9.80 13.26
C VAL A 127 -1.85 9.75 13.98
N THR A 128 -2.40 8.55 14.21
CA THR A 128 -3.66 8.37 14.95
C THR A 128 -3.49 8.60 16.46
N GLY A 129 -2.28 8.38 16.98
CA GLY A 129 -2.00 8.40 18.41
C GLY A 129 -2.50 7.16 19.16
N VAL A 130 -3.08 6.17 18.47
CA VAL A 130 -3.65 4.97 19.08
C VAL A 130 -2.95 3.73 18.54
N PRO A 131 -2.28 2.92 19.39
CA PRO A 131 -1.60 1.70 18.95
C PRO A 131 -2.56 0.74 18.25
N GLY A 132 -2.17 0.26 17.07
CA GLY A 132 -2.95 -0.66 16.24
C GLY A 132 -4.11 -0.01 15.48
N LEU A 133 -4.37 1.28 15.63
CA LEU A 133 -5.28 2.02 14.76
C LEU A 133 -4.45 2.61 13.60
N VAL A 134 -4.76 2.21 12.38
CA VAL A 134 -4.05 2.67 11.18
C VAL A 134 -4.95 3.59 10.37
N ALA A 135 -4.43 4.74 10.00
CA ALA A 135 -5.13 5.70 9.15
C ALA A 135 -5.19 5.24 7.69
N ARG A 136 -6.22 5.61 6.95
CA ARG A 136 -6.30 5.44 5.48
C ARG A 136 -5.33 6.36 4.76
N SER A 137 -5.16 7.57 5.30
CA SER A 137 -4.28 8.61 4.75
C SER A 137 -3.86 9.58 5.85
N PHE A 138 -2.80 10.33 5.59
CA PHE A 138 -2.41 11.48 6.42
C PHE A 138 -2.00 12.66 5.53
N ASN A 139 -2.09 13.86 6.08
CA ASN A 139 -1.59 15.07 5.45
C ASN A 139 -1.18 16.10 6.51
N GLN A 140 -0.34 17.06 6.11
CA GLN A 140 -0.03 18.22 6.95
C GLN A 140 -1.24 19.17 6.99
N THR A 141 -1.46 19.81 8.12
CA THR A 141 -2.61 20.73 8.30
C THR A 141 -2.52 22.00 7.47
N ASP A 142 -1.31 22.41 7.08
CA ASP A 142 -1.04 23.55 6.19
C ASP A 142 -1.26 23.23 4.69
N LYS A 143 -1.43 21.95 4.34
CA LYS A 143 -1.74 21.54 2.97
C LYS A 143 -3.25 21.58 2.73
N PRO A 144 -3.72 22.01 1.55
CA PRO A 144 -5.13 22.01 1.26
C PRO A 144 -5.69 20.59 1.20
N LEU A 145 -6.93 20.42 1.69
CA LEU A 145 -7.75 19.24 1.41
C LEU A 145 -8.63 19.53 0.21
N TRP A 146 -8.71 18.56 -0.69
CA TRP A 146 -9.68 18.59 -1.77
C TRP A 146 -11.01 18.01 -1.28
N HIS A 147 -12.09 18.61 -1.66
CA HIS A 147 -13.40 18.05 -1.45
C HIS A 147 -13.71 17.11 -2.61
N GLU A 148 -13.67 15.81 -2.38
CA GLU A 148 -14.31 14.82 -3.23
C GLU A 148 -15.65 14.46 -2.61
N ASP A 149 -16.72 14.66 -3.34
CA ASP A 149 -18.10 14.33 -2.92
C ASP A 149 -18.28 12.81 -2.65
N VAL A 150 -17.31 11.99 -3.09
CA VAL A 150 -17.38 10.52 -3.04
C VAL A 150 -17.19 9.97 -1.63
N PHE A 151 -16.50 10.69 -0.74
CA PHE A 151 -16.09 10.18 0.58
C PHE A 151 -16.61 11.03 1.74
N TRP A 152 -17.83 11.52 1.62
CA TRP A 152 -18.49 12.35 2.64
C TRP A 152 -18.68 11.64 4.00
N TYR A 153 -18.56 10.31 4.07
CA TYR A 153 -18.68 9.51 5.29
C TYR A 153 -17.32 9.29 6.00
N HIS A 154 -16.19 9.69 5.39
CA HIS A 154 -14.89 9.63 6.05
C HIS A 154 -14.59 10.93 6.78
N GLU A 155 -14.12 10.81 8.00
CA GLU A 155 -13.80 11.96 8.84
C GLU A 155 -12.30 12.17 8.95
N TRP A 156 -11.87 13.43 8.75
CA TRP A 156 -10.50 13.85 9.01
C TRP A 156 -10.34 14.27 10.46
N HIS A 157 -9.38 13.68 11.17
CA HIS A 157 -9.02 13.97 12.55
C HIS A 157 -7.69 14.71 12.61
N GLU A 158 -7.56 15.69 13.51
CA GLU A 158 -6.26 16.24 13.86
C GLU A 158 -5.47 15.23 14.69
N SER A 159 -4.16 15.13 14.40
CA SER A 159 -3.31 14.18 15.11
C SER A 159 -2.99 14.67 16.53
N SER A 160 -3.30 13.87 17.53
CA SER A 160 -2.92 14.11 18.92
C SER A 160 -1.45 13.80 19.22
N SER A 161 -0.83 12.92 18.43
CA SER A 161 0.55 12.44 18.61
C SER A 161 1.56 13.15 17.71
N MET A 162 1.09 13.79 16.64
CA MET A 162 1.91 14.47 15.64
C MET A 162 1.32 15.84 15.31
N PRO A 163 1.60 16.89 16.13
CA PRO A 163 1.11 18.25 15.88
C PRO A 163 1.44 18.73 14.46
N GLY A 164 0.49 19.37 13.79
CA GLY A 164 0.63 19.81 12.40
C GLY A 164 0.25 18.75 11.36
N TYR A 165 -0.25 17.59 11.78
CA TYR A 165 -0.80 16.55 10.91
C TYR A 165 -2.27 16.30 11.20
N ARG A 166 -2.95 15.81 10.17
CA ARG A 166 -4.31 15.24 10.23
C ARG A 166 -4.34 13.89 9.51
N TRP A 167 -5.31 13.07 9.84
CA TRP A 167 -5.44 11.72 9.29
C TRP A 167 -6.89 11.37 9.01
N LEU A 168 -7.09 10.46 8.07
CA LEU A 168 -8.39 9.97 7.64
C LEU A 168 -8.67 8.62 8.29
N GLY A 169 -9.83 8.51 8.96
CA GLY A 169 -10.33 7.30 9.62
C GLY A 169 -11.08 6.33 8.71
N ASP A 170 -11.93 5.51 9.32
CA ASP A 170 -12.81 4.52 8.69
C ASP A 170 -12.05 3.54 7.77
N LEU A 171 -11.05 2.84 8.35
CA LEU A 171 -10.29 1.81 7.64
C LEU A 171 -11.20 0.69 7.15
N SER A 172 -11.04 0.26 5.91
CA SER A 172 -11.86 -0.78 5.26
C SER A 172 -11.08 -2.07 5.01
N ALA A 173 -11.79 -3.15 4.66
CA ALA A 173 -11.23 -4.48 4.42
C ALA A 173 -10.13 -4.48 3.34
N ASP A 174 -10.29 -3.69 2.28
CA ASP A 174 -9.27 -3.54 1.24
C ASP A 174 -7.95 -2.98 1.79
N LYS A 175 -8.03 -1.97 2.66
CA LYS A 175 -6.86 -1.39 3.33
C LYS A 175 -6.23 -2.36 4.34
N PHE A 176 -7.08 -3.15 5.01
CA PHE A 176 -6.64 -4.22 5.88
C PHE A 176 -5.75 -5.22 5.13
N THR A 177 -6.18 -5.68 3.94
CA THR A 177 -5.39 -6.61 3.12
C THR A 177 -4.11 -5.98 2.59
N SER A 178 -4.13 -4.68 2.29
CA SER A 178 -2.94 -3.94 1.83
C SER A 178 -1.81 -3.96 2.86
N ILE A 179 -2.14 -3.78 4.14
CA ILE A 179 -1.14 -3.74 5.22
C ILE A 179 -0.40 -5.08 5.32
N PHE A 180 -1.11 -6.18 5.52
CA PHE A 180 -0.42 -7.45 5.71
C PHE A 180 0.27 -7.95 4.45
N TYR A 181 -0.25 -7.62 3.26
CA TYR A 181 0.41 -7.92 1.98
C TYR A 181 1.70 -7.12 1.81
N GLY A 182 1.62 -5.80 1.91
CA GLY A 182 2.79 -4.93 1.72
C GLY A 182 3.87 -5.17 2.77
N VAL A 183 3.49 -5.16 4.04
CA VAL A 183 4.41 -5.36 5.17
C VAL A 183 4.96 -6.79 5.19
N GLY A 184 4.14 -7.79 4.90
CA GLY A 184 4.58 -9.19 4.82
C GLY A 184 5.59 -9.41 3.70
N THR A 185 5.33 -8.88 2.50
CA THR A 185 6.26 -8.95 1.37
C THR A 185 7.57 -8.23 1.68
N TYR A 186 7.51 -7.06 2.30
CA TYR A 186 8.68 -6.30 2.72
C TYR A 186 9.53 -7.08 3.74
N TRP A 187 8.89 -7.65 4.77
CA TRP A 187 9.55 -8.43 5.80
C TRP A 187 10.30 -9.63 5.21
N GLU A 188 9.69 -10.33 4.27
CA GLU A 188 10.29 -11.52 3.64
C GLU A 188 11.47 -11.18 2.73
N LEU A 189 11.34 -10.15 1.89
CA LEU A 189 12.20 -9.94 0.73
C LEU A 189 13.24 -8.84 0.89
N CYS A 190 12.99 -7.83 1.75
CA CYS A 190 13.75 -6.58 1.72
C CYS A 190 14.25 -6.13 3.09
N ALA A 191 13.45 -6.28 4.15
CA ALA A 191 13.72 -5.73 5.47
C ALA A 191 15.03 -6.28 6.08
N ASP A 192 15.87 -5.41 6.64
CA ASP A 192 16.95 -5.81 7.55
C ASP A 192 16.40 -6.13 8.94
N ASP A 193 17.27 -6.57 9.86
CA ASP A 193 16.86 -7.04 11.18
C ASP A 193 16.12 -5.98 12.00
N TYR A 194 16.51 -4.71 11.89
CA TYR A 194 15.81 -3.61 12.57
C TYR A 194 14.40 -3.43 12.01
N HIS A 195 14.27 -3.34 10.70
CA HIS A 195 12.97 -3.15 10.06
C HIS A 195 12.07 -4.39 10.18
N LYS A 196 12.65 -5.60 10.23
CA LYS A 196 11.89 -6.83 10.54
C LYS A 196 11.23 -6.77 11.91
N GLN A 197 11.93 -6.26 12.91
CA GLN A 197 11.36 -6.07 14.25
C GLN A 197 10.23 -5.01 14.23
N GLN A 198 10.40 -3.91 13.51
CA GLN A 198 9.37 -2.88 13.38
C GLN A 198 8.12 -3.41 12.64
N ALA A 199 8.31 -4.18 11.57
CA ALA A 199 7.21 -4.79 10.83
C ALA A 199 6.44 -5.81 11.70
N ALA A 200 7.15 -6.65 12.45
CA ALA A 200 6.55 -7.57 13.41
C ALA A 200 5.77 -6.82 14.49
N ALA A 201 6.32 -5.74 15.02
CA ALA A 201 5.66 -4.93 16.04
C ALA A 201 4.40 -4.21 15.50
N LEU A 202 4.43 -3.70 14.26
CA LEU A 202 3.27 -3.09 13.62
C LEU A 202 2.13 -4.11 13.46
N LEU A 203 2.42 -5.28 12.86
CA LEU A 203 1.41 -6.31 12.65
C LEU A 203 0.86 -6.87 13.98
N ASP A 204 1.72 -7.00 14.99
CA ASP A 204 1.30 -7.41 16.33
C ASP A 204 0.29 -6.44 16.95
N ARG A 205 0.53 -5.13 16.85
CA ARG A 205 -0.41 -4.12 17.36
C ARG A 205 -1.68 -4.08 16.52
N PHE A 206 -1.55 -4.06 15.20
CA PHE A 206 -2.68 -3.92 14.28
C PHE A 206 -3.61 -5.14 14.32
N ILE A 207 -3.10 -6.33 14.03
CA ILE A 207 -3.92 -7.56 14.03
C ILE A 207 -4.30 -7.96 15.46
N GLY A 208 -3.44 -7.66 16.44
CA GLY A 208 -3.75 -7.83 17.86
C GLY A 208 -4.99 -7.04 18.26
N ARG A 209 -5.08 -5.76 17.87
CA ARG A 209 -6.26 -4.91 18.11
C ARG A 209 -7.52 -5.50 17.44
N VAL A 210 -7.42 -5.95 16.20
CA VAL A 210 -8.57 -6.58 15.50
C VAL A 210 -9.11 -7.80 16.25
N ILE A 211 -8.23 -8.65 16.80
CA ILE A 211 -8.65 -9.78 17.65
C ILE A 211 -9.29 -9.27 18.94
N ASP A 212 -8.67 -8.30 19.62
CA ASP A 212 -9.15 -7.77 20.91
C ASP A 212 -10.52 -7.05 20.75
N ASP A 213 -10.79 -6.48 19.56
CA ASP A 213 -12.06 -5.87 19.18
C ASP A 213 -13.06 -6.89 18.58
N ASN A 214 -12.91 -8.17 18.90
CA ASN A 214 -13.73 -9.28 18.40
C ASN A 214 -13.79 -9.33 16.87
N PHE A 215 -12.62 -9.33 16.23
CA PHE A 215 -12.46 -9.41 14.78
C PHE A 215 -13.19 -8.29 14.02
N LYS A 216 -13.05 -7.06 14.49
CA LYS A 216 -13.57 -5.85 13.85
C LYS A 216 -12.47 -4.83 13.65
N LEU A 217 -12.54 -4.12 12.54
CA LEU A 217 -11.83 -2.85 12.43
C LEU A 217 -12.68 -1.81 13.19
N THR A 218 -12.09 -1.19 14.17
CA THR A 218 -12.74 -0.13 14.96
C THR A 218 -12.02 1.18 14.76
N ASP A 219 -12.77 2.28 14.74
CA ASP A 219 -12.22 3.62 14.65
C ASP A 219 -11.98 4.25 16.04
N LEU A 220 -11.66 5.54 16.06
CA LEU A 220 -11.33 6.31 17.27
C LEU A 220 -12.47 6.30 18.31
N ASP A 221 -13.71 6.27 17.87
CA ASP A 221 -14.91 6.21 18.74
C ASP A 221 -15.23 4.78 19.25
N GLY A 222 -14.40 3.80 18.93
CA GLY A 222 -14.56 2.40 19.30
C GLY A 222 -15.66 1.65 18.53
N LYS A 223 -16.29 2.31 17.54
CA LYS A 223 -17.28 1.64 16.69
C LYS A 223 -16.61 0.95 15.51
N MET A 224 -17.26 -0.12 15.04
CA MET A 224 -16.86 -0.82 13.83
C MET A 224 -16.94 0.13 12.63
N THR A 225 -15.90 0.14 11.81
CA THR A 225 -15.87 0.87 10.55
C THR A 225 -16.87 0.29 9.55
N LEU A 226 -17.23 1.06 8.53
CA LEU A 226 -18.27 0.68 7.56
C LEU A 226 -18.01 -0.69 6.91
N TRP A 227 -16.74 -0.98 6.57
CA TRP A 227 -16.32 -2.21 5.89
C TRP A 227 -15.35 -3.07 6.71
N GLY A 228 -15.42 -2.96 8.04
CA GLY A 228 -14.47 -3.59 8.96
C GLY A 228 -14.98 -4.84 9.66
N ASN A 229 -15.93 -5.57 9.10
CA ASN A 229 -16.55 -6.71 9.78
C ASN A 229 -15.91 -8.05 9.40
N PHE A 230 -15.08 -8.58 10.29
CA PHE A 230 -14.54 -9.95 10.22
C PHE A 230 -15.05 -10.81 11.41
N CYS A 231 -16.06 -10.32 12.14
CA CYS A 231 -16.52 -10.90 13.37
C CYS A 231 -17.28 -12.21 13.12
N PRO A 232 -16.89 -13.32 13.77
CA PRO A 232 -17.57 -14.61 13.59
C PRO A 232 -19.00 -14.64 14.12
N ASP A 233 -19.34 -13.74 15.04
CA ASP A 233 -20.68 -13.66 15.64
C ASP A 233 -21.64 -12.75 14.83
N LEU A 234 -21.17 -12.13 13.75
CA LEU A 234 -21.96 -11.27 12.88
C LEU A 234 -21.99 -11.79 11.44
N PRO A 235 -23.11 -11.62 10.72
CA PRO A 235 -23.10 -11.91 9.28
C PRO A 235 -22.05 -11.10 8.55
N HIS A 236 -21.20 -11.77 7.77
CA HIS A 236 -20.17 -11.14 6.95
C HIS A 236 -20.02 -11.87 5.62
N GLN A 237 -19.34 -11.23 4.67
CA GLN A 237 -19.08 -11.84 3.38
C GLN A 237 -18.03 -12.95 3.50
N PRO A 238 -18.13 -14.04 2.72
CA PRO A 238 -17.12 -15.11 2.72
C PRO A 238 -15.70 -14.63 2.43
N LEU A 239 -15.53 -13.55 1.66
CA LEU A 239 -14.25 -12.90 1.40
C LEU A 239 -13.56 -12.45 2.70
N ASN A 240 -14.31 -11.87 3.63
CA ASN A 240 -13.78 -11.40 4.91
C ASN A 240 -13.20 -12.55 5.76
N SER A 241 -13.74 -13.77 5.63
CA SER A 241 -13.16 -14.96 6.26
C SER A 241 -11.77 -15.30 5.67
N LEU A 242 -11.63 -15.25 4.35
CA LEU A 242 -10.36 -15.47 3.66
C LEU A 242 -9.31 -14.41 4.06
N GLU A 243 -9.70 -13.16 4.11
CA GLU A 243 -8.84 -12.03 4.49
C GLU A 243 -8.33 -12.17 5.93
N MET A 244 -9.21 -12.52 6.87
CA MET A 244 -8.82 -12.70 8.26
C MET A 244 -7.89 -13.89 8.45
N LEU A 245 -8.16 -15.03 7.80
CA LEU A 245 -7.26 -16.19 7.83
C LEU A 245 -5.88 -15.83 7.29
N ALA A 246 -5.81 -15.10 6.20
CA ALA A 246 -4.54 -14.65 5.62
C ALA A 246 -3.77 -13.72 6.58
N ALA A 247 -4.43 -12.74 7.17
CA ALA A 247 -3.84 -11.81 8.12
C ALA A 247 -3.27 -12.52 9.36
N LEU A 248 -4.02 -13.47 9.94
CA LEU A 248 -3.58 -14.25 11.09
C LEU A 248 -2.37 -15.13 10.75
N LYS A 249 -2.38 -15.78 9.58
CA LYS A 249 -1.28 -16.64 9.13
C LYS A 249 0.01 -15.83 8.91
N VAL A 250 -0.09 -14.69 8.23
CA VAL A 250 1.04 -13.77 8.01
C VAL A 250 1.58 -13.25 9.34
N THR A 251 0.70 -12.80 10.22
CA THR A 251 1.11 -12.23 11.51
C THR A 251 1.77 -13.29 12.40
N HIS A 252 1.24 -14.52 12.43
CA HIS A 252 1.90 -15.63 13.13
C HIS A 252 3.28 -15.91 12.53
N HIS A 253 3.41 -15.99 11.22
CA HIS A 253 4.68 -16.25 10.54
C HIS A 253 5.75 -15.20 10.90
N ILE A 254 5.37 -13.93 10.94
CA ILE A 254 6.29 -12.81 11.16
C ILE A 254 6.63 -12.64 12.65
N THR A 255 5.66 -12.82 13.55
CA THR A 255 5.83 -12.55 14.99
C THR A 255 6.21 -13.78 15.81
N GLY A 256 5.90 -14.97 15.32
CA GLY A 256 6.02 -16.22 16.07
C GLY A 256 5.07 -16.35 17.28
N LYS A 257 4.11 -15.42 17.44
CA LYS A 257 3.22 -15.39 18.62
C LYS A 257 2.04 -16.34 18.44
N GLU A 258 1.91 -17.30 19.35
CA GLU A 258 0.90 -18.37 19.31
C GLU A 258 -0.54 -17.84 19.33
N ARG A 259 -0.81 -16.65 19.86
CA ARG A 259 -2.17 -16.07 19.87
C ARG A 259 -2.78 -15.98 18.45
N TYR A 260 -1.98 -15.73 17.43
CA TYR A 260 -2.45 -15.63 16.04
C TYR A 260 -2.76 -16.99 15.45
N ASN A 261 -1.93 -17.99 15.74
CA ASN A 261 -2.19 -19.37 15.35
C ASN A 261 -3.43 -19.94 16.06
N ALA A 262 -3.57 -19.67 17.35
CA ALA A 262 -4.74 -20.08 18.12
C ALA A 262 -6.03 -19.44 17.58
N ALA A 263 -5.99 -18.13 17.24
CA ALA A 263 -7.13 -17.44 16.62
C ALA A 263 -7.45 -18.00 15.22
N TYR A 264 -6.43 -18.32 14.41
CA TYR A 264 -6.59 -18.96 13.11
C TYR A 264 -7.33 -20.29 13.22
N HIS A 265 -6.89 -21.19 14.08
CA HIS A 265 -7.55 -22.47 14.28
C HIS A 265 -8.93 -22.33 14.93
N MET A 266 -9.10 -21.41 15.85
CA MET A 266 -10.41 -21.15 16.46
C MET A 266 -11.44 -20.71 15.41
N LEU A 267 -11.09 -19.83 14.45
CA LEU A 267 -11.97 -19.41 13.38
C LEU A 267 -12.31 -20.57 12.41
N ILE A 268 -11.35 -21.47 12.17
CA ILE A 268 -11.56 -22.66 11.34
C ILE A 268 -12.45 -23.67 12.08
N ASP A 269 -12.04 -24.09 13.28
CA ASP A 269 -12.65 -25.24 13.97
C ASP A 269 -14.06 -24.95 14.47
N ARG A 270 -14.32 -23.69 14.85
CA ARG A 270 -15.63 -23.30 15.44
C ARG A 270 -16.54 -22.55 14.48
N TYR A 271 -15.98 -21.81 13.54
CA TYR A 271 -16.73 -20.87 12.68
C TYR A 271 -16.58 -21.17 11.19
N HIS A 272 -15.85 -22.21 10.82
CA HIS A 272 -15.72 -22.72 9.44
C HIS A 272 -15.27 -21.67 8.42
N TYR A 273 -14.34 -20.79 8.82
CA TYR A 273 -13.81 -19.73 7.95
C TYR A 273 -13.09 -20.28 6.72
N ASP A 274 -12.51 -21.46 6.81
CA ASP A 274 -11.91 -22.20 5.69
C ASP A 274 -12.95 -22.64 4.65
N ASP A 275 -14.14 -23.05 5.08
CA ASP A 275 -15.27 -23.37 4.18
C ASP A 275 -15.88 -22.09 3.59
N HIS A 276 -15.99 -21.01 4.38
CA HIS A 276 -16.38 -19.69 3.88
C HIS A 276 -15.41 -19.21 2.81
N ALA A 277 -14.09 -19.34 3.04
CA ALA A 277 -13.06 -18.91 2.11
C ALA A 277 -13.17 -19.54 0.72
N ILE A 278 -13.71 -20.78 0.62
CA ILE A 278 -14.00 -21.41 -0.69
C ILE A 278 -14.96 -20.55 -1.50
N ASN A 279 -15.90 -19.88 -0.85
CA ASN A 279 -16.94 -19.07 -1.46
C ASN A 279 -16.61 -17.56 -1.49
N ALA A 280 -15.36 -17.17 -1.28
CA ALA A 280 -14.93 -15.77 -1.29
C ALA A 280 -15.25 -15.06 -2.62
N LYS A 281 -15.20 -15.78 -3.75
CA LYS A 281 -15.61 -15.22 -5.05
C LYS A 281 -17.13 -15.27 -5.23
N ILE A 282 -17.73 -14.10 -5.40
CA ILE A 282 -19.12 -13.96 -5.81
C ILE A 282 -19.21 -14.17 -7.32
N LEU A 283 -19.89 -15.24 -7.73
CA LEU A 283 -20.13 -15.54 -9.14
C LEU A 283 -21.58 -15.24 -9.55
N PHE A 284 -22.50 -15.26 -8.58
CA PHE A 284 -23.91 -15.04 -8.81
C PHE A 284 -24.54 -14.31 -7.60
N PRO A 285 -25.39 -13.30 -7.81
CA PRO A 285 -25.75 -12.74 -9.12
C PRO A 285 -24.59 -11.96 -9.77
N PRO A 286 -24.49 -11.94 -11.11
CA PRO A 286 -23.35 -11.33 -11.82
C PRO A 286 -23.13 -9.84 -11.51
N GLU A 287 -24.18 -9.10 -11.23
CA GLU A 287 -24.15 -7.67 -10.88
C GLU A 287 -23.48 -7.39 -9.53
N TRP A 288 -23.26 -8.41 -8.70
CA TRP A 288 -22.54 -8.29 -7.43
C TRP A 288 -21.04 -8.57 -7.57
N ARG A 289 -20.58 -8.92 -8.78
CA ARG A 289 -19.15 -9.08 -9.03
C ARG A 289 -18.43 -7.75 -8.90
N ASN A 290 -17.37 -7.75 -8.12
CA ASN A 290 -16.56 -6.57 -7.86
C ASN A 290 -15.08 -6.89 -8.05
N VAL A 291 -14.41 -6.17 -8.95
CA VAL A 291 -12.97 -6.33 -9.19
C VAL A 291 -12.15 -5.90 -7.96
N GLY A 292 -12.66 -4.97 -7.15
CA GLY A 292 -12.05 -4.62 -5.86
C GLY A 292 -11.94 -5.83 -4.94
N ASP A 293 -13.00 -6.64 -4.83
CA ASP A 293 -13.01 -7.87 -4.03
C ASP A 293 -11.98 -8.90 -4.53
N ASP A 294 -11.78 -8.99 -5.85
CA ASP A 294 -10.75 -9.85 -6.44
C ASP A 294 -9.34 -9.42 -6.03
N TYR A 295 -9.13 -8.12 -5.83
CA TYR A 295 -7.86 -7.56 -5.36
C TYR A 295 -7.53 -8.04 -3.95
N HIS A 296 -8.52 -7.97 -3.05
CA HIS A 296 -8.37 -8.45 -1.67
C HIS A 296 -8.15 -9.97 -1.63
N ALA A 297 -8.92 -10.70 -2.42
CA ALA A 297 -8.79 -12.15 -2.54
C ALA A 297 -7.41 -12.56 -3.05
N ALA A 298 -6.90 -11.91 -4.10
CA ALA A 298 -5.59 -12.22 -4.66
C ALA A 298 -4.46 -11.98 -3.66
N ARG A 299 -4.48 -10.85 -2.91
CA ARG A 299 -3.53 -10.58 -1.82
C ARG A 299 -3.60 -11.66 -0.74
N SER A 300 -4.80 -12.00 -0.33
CA SER A 300 -5.05 -12.97 0.74
C SER A 300 -4.62 -14.37 0.33
N LEU A 301 -5.03 -14.85 -0.85
CA LEU A 301 -4.64 -16.16 -1.38
C LEU A 301 -3.12 -16.26 -1.58
N TYR A 302 -2.49 -15.22 -2.14
CA TYR A 302 -1.05 -15.19 -2.34
C TYR A 302 -0.28 -15.34 -1.02
N MET A 303 -0.67 -14.61 0.02
CA MET A 303 -0.01 -14.67 1.31
C MET A 303 -0.33 -15.97 2.06
N LEU A 304 -1.60 -16.36 2.11
CA LEU A 304 -2.08 -17.52 2.88
C LEU A 304 -1.55 -18.85 2.33
N MET A 305 -1.70 -19.09 1.03
CA MET A 305 -1.34 -20.40 0.44
C MET A 305 0.17 -20.68 0.46
N ARG A 306 0.99 -19.63 0.39
CA ARG A 306 2.46 -19.77 0.50
C ARG A 306 2.93 -20.16 1.91
N LEU A 307 2.17 -19.78 2.93
CA LEU A 307 2.50 -20.00 4.33
C LEU A 307 1.80 -21.22 4.94
N GLU A 308 0.73 -21.70 4.31
CA GLU A 308 -0.02 -22.87 4.79
C GLU A 308 0.78 -24.16 4.55
N LYS A 309 0.76 -25.04 5.56
CA LYS A 309 1.43 -26.35 5.51
C LYS A 309 0.45 -27.52 5.64
N ASP A 310 -0.78 -27.26 6.07
CA ASP A 310 -1.82 -28.27 6.16
C ASP A 310 -2.42 -28.52 4.76
N ASN A 311 -2.24 -29.73 4.26
CA ASN A 311 -2.71 -30.13 2.93
C ASN A 311 -4.24 -30.06 2.81
N SER A 312 -4.99 -30.30 3.88
CA SER A 312 -6.45 -30.24 3.87
C SER A 312 -6.94 -28.80 3.67
N LEU A 313 -6.30 -27.84 4.33
CA LEU A 313 -6.57 -26.42 4.17
C LEU A 313 -6.11 -25.90 2.80
N LEU A 314 -4.93 -26.33 2.33
CA LEU A 314 -4.45 -25.98 0.99
C LEU A 314 -5.41 -26.42 -0.11
N ILE A 315 -6.06 -27.59 0.02
CA ILE A 315 -7.09 -28.04 -0.92
C ILE A 315 -8.27 -27.03 -0.94
N LYS A 316 -8.76 -26.58 0.23
CA LYS A 316 -9.84 -25.60 0.32
C LYS A 316 -9.46 -24.26 -0.29
N TYR A 317 -8.25 -23.76 0.01
CA TYR A 317 -7.77 -22.50 -0.57
C TYR A 317 -7.52 -22.61 -2.08
N LYS A 318 -7.08 -23.76 -2.57
CA LYS A 318 -7.02 -24.03 -4.02
C LYS A 318 -8.41 -24.06 -4.67
N MET A 319 -9.43 -24.56 -3.99
CA MET A 319 -10.82 -24.47 -4.47
C MET A 319 -11.26 -23.00 -4.58
N SER A 320 -10.95 -22.17 -3.57
CA SER A 320 -11.18 -20.72 -3.63
C SER A 320 -10.46 -20.08 -4.82
N LEU A 321 -9.17 -20.34 -4.98
CA LEU A 321 -8.36 -19.83 -6.09
C LEU A 321 -8.94 -20.23 -7.47
N ASN A 322 -9.39 -21.48 -7.63
CA ASN A 322 -10.00 -21.95 -8.86
C ASN A 322 -11.34 -21.28 -9.16
N ARG A 323 -12.12 -20.92 -8.14
CA ARG A 323 -13.35 -20.12 -8.32
C ARG A 323 -13.04 -18.70 -8.81
N HIS A 324 -11.99 -18.08 -8.29
CA HIS A 324 -11.52 -16.79 -8.78
C HIS A 324 -10.99 -16.92 -10.22
N TRP A 325 -10.20 -17.97 -10.51
CA TRP A 325 -9.66 -18.23 -11.85
C TRP A 325 -10.73 -18.39 -12.91
N TYR A 326 -11.87 -18.97 -12.57
CA TYR A 326 -13.01 -19.09 -13.50
C TYR A 326 -13.42 -17.73 -14.09
N ASP A 327 -13.27 -16.66 -13.34
CA ASP A 327 -13.58 -15.29 -13.76
C ASP A 327 -12.32 -14.57 -14.30
N TRP A 328 -11.19 -14.68 -13.58
CA TRP A 328 -9.96 -13.97 -13.91
C TRP A 328 -9.38 -14.30 -15.28
N LYS A 329 -9.48 -15.55 -15.72
CA LYS A 329 -8.95 -16.01 -17.01
C LYS A 329 -9.58 -15.31 -18.22
N ASP A 330 -10.80 -14.81 -18.07
CA ASP A 330 -11.60 -14.17 -19.10
C ASP A 330 -11.78 -12.65 -18.88
N MET A 331 -11.11 -12.08 -17.87
CA MET A 331 -11.15 -10.64 -17.60
C MET A 331 -10.47 -9.84 -18.71
N ASP A 332 -10.94 -8.61 -18.90
CA ASP A 332 -10.25 -7.62 -19.72
C ASP A 332 -8.88 -7.29 -19.09
N LEU A 333 -7.82 -7.61 -19.81
CA LEU A 333 -6.45 -7.42 -19.37
C LEU A 333 -5.94 -5.99 -19.59
N SER A 334 -6.75 -5.09 -20.12
CA SER A 334 -6.41 -3.66 -20.16
C SER A 334 -6.27 -3.03 -18.78
N TRP A 335 -6.78 -3.72 -17.74
CA TRP A 335 -6.66 -3.33 -16.35
C TRP A 335 -5.43 -3.99 -15.72
N GLU A 336 -4.54 -3.21 -15.12
CA GLU A 336 -3.33 -3.71 -14.47
C GLU A 336 -3.65 -4.76 -13.37
N SER A 337 -4.78 -4.61 -12.70
CA SER A 337 -5.28 -5.54 -11.69
C SER A 337 -5.47 -6.95 -12.25
N SER A 338 -6.08 -7.07 -13.44
CA SER A 338 -6.33 -8.36 -14.07
C SER A 338 -5.03 -9.10 -14.42
N ILE A 339 -4.01 -8.37 -14.85
CA ILE A 339 -2.67 -8.94 -15.12
C ILE A 339 -2.10 -9.54 -13.83
N TRP A 340 -2.23 -8.86 -12.70
CA TRP A 340 -1.71 -9.35 -11.43
C TRP A 340 -2.43 -10.60 -10.95
N PHE A 341 -3.75 -10.69 -11.10
CA PHE A 341 -4.51 -11.89 -10.72
C PHE A 341 -4.02 -13.13 -11.46
N ILE A 342 -3.73 -12.99 -12.77
CA ILE A 342 -3.18 -14.06 -13.59
C ILE A 342 -1.77 -14.45 -13.11
N MET A 343 -0.93 -13.48 -12.78
CA MET A 343 0.40 -13.74 -12.21
C MET A 343 0.30 -14.48 -10.87
N VAL A 344 -0.59 -14.06 -9.99
CA VAL A 344 -0.83 -14.72 -8.70
C VAL A 344 -1.28 -16.15 -8.90
N TYR A 345 -2.21 -16.41 -9.84
CA TYR A 345 -2.64 -17.77 -10.16
C TYR A 345 -1.47 -18.63 -10.62
N GLN A 346 -0.67 -18.15 -11.57
CA GLN A 346 0.52 -18.89 -12.06
C GLN A 346 1.50 -19.20 -10.91
N VAL A 347 1.78 -18.23 -10.06
CA VAL A 347 2.70 -18.42 -8.92
C VAL A 347 2.20 -19.47 -7.93
N LEU A 348 0.90 -19.48 -7.67
CA LEU A 348 0.30 -20.40 -6.68
C LEU A 348 0.06 -21.81 -7.21
N THR A 349 -0.14 -21.97 -8.52
CA THR A 349 -0.41 -23.27 -9.13
C THR A 349 0.81 -23.90 -9.82
N GLY A 350 1.76 -23.08 -10.25
CA GLY A 350 2.86 -23.48 -11.13
C GLY A 350 2.45 -23.73 -12.58
N GLU A 351 1.18 -23.45 -12.93
CA GLU A 351 0.68 -23.59 -14.30
C GLU A 351 1.13 -22.40 -15.15
N ASP A 352 1.71 -22.63 -16.33
CA ASP A 352 2.01 -21.55 -17.27
C ASP A 352 0.74 -21.10 -17.97
N VAL A 353 0.25 -19.94 -17.54
CA VAL A 353 -1.00 -19.36 -18.07
C VAL A 353 -0.75 -18.12 -18.94
N PHE A 354 0.52 -17.72 -19.14
CA PHE A 354 0.87 -16.57 -19.99
C PHE A 354 1.03 -16.97 -21.44
N THR A 355 -0.10 -17.04 -22.16
CA THR A 355 -0.11 -17.19 -23.62
C THR A 355 0.63 -16.04 -24.31
N PRO A 356 1.03 -16.17 -25.60
CA PRO A 356 1.64 -15.07 -26.35
C PRO A 356 0.82 -13.78 -26.33
N GLU A 357 -0.51 -13.88 -26.40
CA GLU A 357 -1.43 -12.73 -26.35
C GLU A 357 -1.36 -12.04 -24.98
N ARG A 358 -1.37 -12.79 -23.89
CA ARG A 358 -1.22 -12.24 -22.52
C ARG A 358 0.16 -11.63 -22.30
N GLN A 359 1.21 -12.24 -22.84
CA GLN A 359 2.55 -11.66 -22.80
C GLN A 359 2.60 -10.32 -23.53
N GLN A 360 1.89 -10.17 -24.65
CA GLN A 360 1.82 -8.90 -25.37
C GLN A 360 1.12 -7.83 -24.52
N VAL A 361 0.00 -8.18 -23.87
CA VAL A 361 -0.69 -7.26 -22.95
C VAL A 361 0.23 -6.80 -21.81
N VAL A 362 1.05 -7.71 -21.25
CA VAL A 362 2.03 -7.35 -20.23
C VAL A 362 3.08 -6.37 -20.77
N LYS A 363 3.57 -6.57 -21.99
CA LYS A 363 4.51 -5.62 -22.63
C LYS A 363 3.88 -4.25 -22.87
N ASP A 364 2.58 -4.21 -23.11
CA ASP A 364 1.81 -3.00 -23.38
C ASP A 364 1.31 -2.31 -22.10
N MET A 365 1.58 -2.85 -20.90
CA MET A 365 1.17 -2.23 -19.63
C MET A 365 1.49 -0.73 -19.60
N TRP A 366 0.56 0.02 -19.02
CA TRP A 366 0.63 1.47 -18.91
C TRP A 366 0.15 1.92 -17.53
N GLY A 367 0.82 2.89 -16.93
CA GLY A 367 0.49 3.35 -15.60
C GLY A 367 -0.76 4.23 -15.58
N PHE A 368 -0.69 5.35 -16.29
CA PHE A 368 -1.80 6.30 -16.41
C PHE A 368 -1.53 7.32 -17.54
N ASP A 369 -2.60 7.96 -17.99
CA ASP A 369 -2.51 9.18 -18.78
C ASP A 369 -2.84 10.38 -17.87
N ARG A 370 -2.19 11.53 -18.11
CA ARG A 370 -2.57 12.77 -17.46
C ARG A 370 -3.90 13.24 -18.07
N GLU A 371 -4.88 13.47 -17.21
CA GLU A 371 -6.22 13.86 -17.60
C GLU A 371 -6.53 15.25 -17.04
N SER A 372 -7.51 15.95 -17.64
CA SER A 372 -8.05 17.19 -17.11
C SER A 372 -9.49 16.99 -16.67
N LYS A 373 -9.83 17.48 -15.49
CA LYS A 373 -11.21 17.54 -14.99
C LYS A 373 -11.43 18.72 -14.05
N GLU A 374 -12.69 18.99 -13.75
CA GLU A 374 -13.07 20.00 -12.76
C GLU A 374 -12.88 19.48 -11.32
N PHE A 375 -12.27 20.33 -10.49
CA PHE A 375 -12.09 20.12 -9.07
C PHE A 375 -12.67 21.27 -8.25
N LYS A 376 -13.19 20.98 -7.06
CA LYS A 376 -13.63 21.99 -6.09
C LYS A 376 -12.50 22.31 -5.13
N ILE A 377 -11.97 23.52 -5.16
CA ILE A 377 -10.90 24.00 -4.28
C ILE A 377 -11.51 24.83 -3.13
N PRO A 378 -11.17 24.56 -1.86
CA PRO A 378 -11.61 25.38 -0.75
C PRO A 378 -11.07 26.82 -0.84
N LYS A 379 -11.91 27.83 -0.55
CA LYS A 379 -11.53 29.24 -0.53
C LYS A 379 -11.13 29.78 0.83
N GLY A 380 -11.10 28.98 1.88
CA GLY A 380 -10.80 29.43 3.24
C GLY A 380 -11.94 30.15 3.96
N ASP A 381 -13.02 30.52 3.28
CA ASP A 381 -14.25 31.11 3.83
C ASP A 381 -15.38 30.07 3.99
N GLY A 382 -15.06 28.79 3.84
CA GLY A 382 -16.02 27.69 3.86
C GLY A 382 -16.71 27.42 2.53
N THR A 383 -16.42 28.21 1.49
CA THR A 383 -16.92 27.99 0.13
C THR A 383 -15.89 27.35 -0.77
N TYR A 384 -16.31 26.90 -1.96
CA TYR A 384 -15.44 26.24 -2.94
C TYR A 384 -15.40 27.01 -4.25
N LYS A 385 -14.28 26.95 -4.94
CA LYS A 385 -14.12 27.38 -6.32
C LYS A 385 -13.94 26.17 -7.21
N THR A 386 -14.73 26.03 -8.25
CA THR A 386 -14.51 25.04 -9.31
C THR A 386 -13.38 25.51 -10.21
N VAL A 387 -12.40 24.66 -10.45
CA VAL A 387 -11.30 24.91 -11.40
C VAL A 387 -11.07 23.66 -12.24
N GLU A 388 -10.77 23.86 -13.51
CA GLU A 388 -10.27 22.81 -14.37
C GLU A 388 -8.77 22.63 -14.12
N SER A 389 -8.34 21.40 -13.85
CA SER A 389 -6.94 21.07 -13.55
C SER A 389 -6.55 19.73 -14.12
N GLU A 390 -5.30 19.62 -14.53
CA GLU A 390 -4.69 18.33 -14.85
C GLU A 390 -4.49 17.51 -13.58
N TYR A 391 -4.62 16.21 -13.71
CA TYR A 391 -4.30 15.28 -12.63
C TYR A 391 -3.64 14.00 -13.14
N GLU A 392 -2.88 13.37 -12.25
CA GLU A 392 -2.27 12.06 -12.44
C GLU A 392 -2.84 11.08 -11.43
N ARG A 393 -3.07 9.84 -11.86
CA ARG A 393 -3.34 8.71 -10.98
C ARG A 393 -2.04 8.02 -10.61
N THR A 394 -2.08 7.17 -9.59
CA THR A 394 -0.93 6.34 -9.24
C THR A 394 -0.65 5.26 -10.28
N ALA A 395 0.63 5.00 -10.55
CA ALA A 395 1.10 3.85 -11.34
C ALA A 395 1.60 2.70 -10.44
N ALA A 396 1.32 2.74 -9.15
CA ALA A 396 1.85 1.76 -8.18
C ALA A 396 1.52 0.32 -8.56
N ALA A 397 0.30 0.06 -9.06
CA ALA A 397 -0.13 -1.27 -9.49
C ALA A 397 0.71 -1.79 -10.68
N MET A 398 0.99 -0.94 -11.68
CA MET A 398 1.85 -1.30 -12.82
C MET A 398 3.28 -1.63 -12.36
N ILE A 399 3.85 -0.79 -11.51
CA ILE A 399 5.22 -0.96 -11.00
C ILE A 399 5.31 -2.24 -10.17
N ARG A 400 4.30 -2.51 -9.30
CA ARG A 400 4.20 -3.75 -8.53
C ARG A 400 4.10 -4.96 -9.47
N ASN A 401 3.24 -4.93 -10.50
CA ASN A 401 3.09 -6.03 -11.45
C ASN A 401 4.41 -6.37 -12.15
N TYR A 402 5.14 -5.35 -12.60
CA TYR A 402 6.42 -5.56 -13.24
C TYR A 402 7.41 -6.26 -12.30
N TRP A 403 7.65 -5.73 -11.11
CA TRP A 403 8.65 -6.29 -10.21
C TRP A 403 8.21 -7.63 -9.60
N PHE A 404 6.92 -7.82 -9.37
CA PHE A 404 6.36 -9.13 -9.01
C PHE A 404 6.64 -10.15 -10.12
N GLY A 405 6.24 -9.83 -11.37
CA GLY A 405 6.46 -10.72 -12.52
C GLY A 405 7.93 -11.01 -12.78
N ARG A 406 8.82 -10.02 -12.58
CA ARG A 406 10.28 -10.19 -12.66
C ARG A 406 10.80 -11.15 -11.59
N ASN A 407 10.34 -11.01 -10.34
CA ASN A 407 10.78 -11.85 -9.22
C ASN A 407 10.36 -13.31 -9.39
N TYR A 408 9.26 -13.56 -10.07
CA TYR A 408 8.77 -14.92 -10.37
C TYR A 408 9.10 -15.40 -11.78
N ASN A 409 9.98 -14.73 -12.51
CA ASN A 409 10.40 -15.09 -13.87
C ASN A 409 9.23 -15.17 -14.90
N ILE A 410 8.14 -14.43 -14.66
CA ILE A 410 7.02 -14.28 -15.60
C ILE A 410 7.32 -13.18 -16.62
N ILE A 411 7.99 -12.12 -16.19
CA ILE A 411 8.39 -10.99 -17.06
C ILE A 411 9.88 -11.08 -17.35
N ASP A 412 10.25 -11.06 -18.63
CA ASP A 412 11.64 -11.02 -19.06
C ASP A 412 12.24 -9.61 -18.82
N SER A 413 13.52 -9.57 -18.48
CA SER A 413 14.26 -8.32 -18.26
C SER A 413 14.38 -7.44 -19.50
N LYS A 414 14.21 -8.01 -20.67
CA LYS A 414 14.33 -7.34 -21.97
C LYS A 414 13.01 -6.73 -22.46
N TRP A 415 11.91 -7.02 -21.79
CA TRP A 415 10.61 -6.47 -22.17
C TRP A 415 10.48 -4.99 -21.88
#